data_f6440d537c2a561514dc366e5782cde7
#
_entry.id   f6440d537c2a561514dc366e5782cde7
#
_cell.length_a   1.000
_cell.length_b   1.000
_cell.length_c   1.000
_cell.angle_alpha   90.00
_cell.angle_beta   90.00
_cell.angle_gamma   90.00
#
_symmetry.space_group_name_H-M   'P 1'
#
loop_
_entity.id
_entity.type
_entity.pdbx_description
1 polymer ?
#
loop_
_entity_poly.entity_id
_entity_poly.type
_entity_poly.pdbx_seq_one_letter_code
_entity_poly.pdbx_strand_id
1 'polypeptide(L)'
;MTILTKHIEAELNLLKRIHDSPYAYLKDRRNFIEILRTQKNFAKFSDENLGILSYSLNTQKYYCDKYHLLGYNHINNLRISAYKKLISLNKKSKPISKKASKPLHTNIASSEQIIKNNLMLMSIMLYLKEKLQEYAIQSQNKEIQNDFIVVNRQIEKILGTINEK
;
A
#
# COMPACT_ATOMS: atom_id res chain seq x y z
N MET A 1 -14.78 -11.21 -16.29
CA MET A 1 -14.45 -10.26 -15.22
C MET A 1 -15.74 -9.64 -14.72
N THR A 2 -16.06 -9.79 -13.43
CA THR A 2 -17.33 -9.27 -12.88
C THR A 2 -17.30 -7.75 -12.74
N ILE A 3 -18.48 -7.10 -12.72
CA ILE A 3 -18.58 -5.63 -12.50
C ILE A 3 -17.88 -5.23 -11.20
N LEU A 4 -17.92 -6.08 -10.18
CA LEU A 4 -17.30 -5.85 -8.87
C LEU A 4 -15.78 -5.87 -8.90
N THR A 5 -15.15 -6.74 -9.70
CA THR A 5 -13.69 -6.74 -9.89
C THR A 5 -13.21 -5.48 -10.58
N LYS A 6 -13.92 -5.01 -11.60
CA LYS A 6 -13.61 -3.75 -12.29
C LYS A 6 -13.69 -2.54 -11.35
N HIS A 7 -14.68 -2.53 -10.46
CA HIS A 7 -14.83 -1.47 -9.48
C HIS A 7 -13.65 -1.41 -8.48
N ILE A 8 -13.22 -2.54 -7.91
CA ILE A 8 -12.07 -2.59 -6.99
C ILE A 8 -10.78 -2.14 -7.71
N GLU A 9 -10.60 -2.55 -8.97
CA GLU A 9 -9.49 -2.08 -9.79
C GLU A 9 -9.55 -0.55 -10.04
N ALA A 10 -10.74 -0.01 -10.25
CA ALA A 10 -10.94 1.44 -10.40
C ALA A 10 -10.57 2.21 -9.13
N GLU A 11 -10.97 1.72 -7.94
CA GLU A 11 -10.56 2.28 -6.65
C GLU A 11 -9.03 2.26 -6.48
N LEU A 12 -8.41 1.12 -6.76
CA LEU A 12 -6.94 0.98 -6.69
C LEU A 12 -6.23 1.93 -7.65
N ASN A 13 -6.70 2.02 -8.89
CA ASN A 13 -6.13 2.90 -9.90
C ASN A 13 -6.28 4.38 -9.51
N LEU A 14 -7.43 4.77 -8.94
CA LEU A 14 -7.62 6.12 -8.40
C LEU A 14 -6.61 6.42 -7.29
N LEU A 15 -6.46 5.53 -6.32
CA LEU A 15 -5.54 5.72 -5.19
C LEU A 15 -4.08 5.83 -5.66
N LYS A 16 -3.66 5.00 -6.62
CA LYS A 16 -2.33 5.07 -7.24
C LYS A 16 -2.13 6.39 -7.97
N ARG A 17 -3.08 6.82 -8.80
CA ARG A 17 -3.00 8.11 -9.52
C ARG A 17 -2.91 9.30 -8.57
N ILE A 18 -3.68 9.31 -7.47
CA ILE A 18 -3.59 10.34 -6.44
C ILE A 18 -2.21 10.31 -5.78
N HIS A 19 -1.69 9.13 -5.50
CA HIS A 19 -0.36 8.99 -4.93
C HIS A 19 0.73 9.51 -5.87
N ASP A 20 0.66 9.21 -7.15
CA ASP A 20 1.70 9.55 -8.13
C ASP A 20 1.61 11.01 -8.61
N SER A 21 0.40 11.56 -8.73
CA SER A 21 0.15 12.91 -9.22
C SER A 21 -0.78 13.72 -8.30
N PRO A 22 -0.42 13.93 -7.02
CA PRO A 22 -1.33 14.48 -6.01
C PRO A 22 -1.74 15.93 -6.29
N TYR A 23 -0.94 16.73 -7.00
CA TYR A 23 -1.28 18.10 -7.32
C TYR A 23 -2.53 18.24 -8.20
N ALA A 24 -2.76 17.30 -9.13
CA ALA A 24 -3.95 17.28 -9.98
C ALA A 24 -5.23 17.13 -9.14
N TYR A 25 -5.15 16.34 -8.07
CA TYR A 25 -6.28 16.02 -7.21
C TYR A 25 -6.52 17.04 -6.08
N LEU A 26 -5.52 17.88 -5.74
CA LEU A 26 -5.70 18.98 -4.80
C LEU A 26 -6.61 20.09 -5.36
N LYS A 27 -6.58 20.29 -6.69
CA LYS A 27 -7.41 21.29 -7.39
C LYS A 27 -8.74 20.74 -7.88
N ASP A 28 -8.98 19.45 -7.68
CA ASP A 28 -10.20 18.79 -8.11
C ASP A 28 -11.41 19.24 -7.27
N ARG A 29 -12.53 19.52 -7.92
CA ARG A 29 -13.79 19.98 -7.27
C ARG A 29 -14.36 18.95 -6.30
N ARG A 30 -14.00 17.67 -6.45
CA ARG A 30 -14.49 16.54 -5.65
C ARG A 30 -13.97 16.48 -4.23
N ASN A 31 -13.01 17.33 -3.86
CA ASN A 31 -12.40 17.39 -2.52
C ASN A 31 -11.88 16.02 -2.03
N PHE A 32 -10.89 15.48 -2.73
CA PHE A 32 -10.31 14.18 -2.39
C PHE A 32 -9.71 14.10 -0.98
N ILE A 33 -9.34 15.22 -0.36
CA ILE A 33 -8.90 15.23 1.04
C ILE A 33 -10.01 14.73 1.95
N GLU A 34 -11.26 15.21 1.77
CA GLU A 34 -12.38 14.77 2.60
C GLU A 34 -12.83 13.34 2.27
N ILE A 35 -12.82 12.98 0.99
CA ILE A 35 -13.15 11.61 0.55
C ILE A 35 -12.19 10.60 1.16
N LEU A 36 -10.88 10.85 1.14
CA LEU A 36 -9.87 9.93 1.64
C LEU A 36 -9.65 9.99 3.15
N ARG A 37 -10.27 10.95 3.85
CA ARG A 37 -10.06 11.17 5.28
C ARG A 37 -10.42 9.95 6.13
N THR A 38 -11.55 9.32 5.84
CA THR A 38 -12.01 8.14 6.56
C THR A 38 -12.32 6.98 5.62
N GLN A 39 -12.28 5.76 6.14
CA GLN A 39 -12.69 4.56 5.41
C GLN A 39 -14.14 4.69 4.92
N LYS A 40 -15.03 5.20 5.79
CA LYS A 40 -16.46 5.36 5.50
C LYS A 40 -16.72 6.35 4.36
N ASN A 41 -15.98 7.48 4.34
CA ASN A 41 -16.12 8.47 3.27
C ASN A 41 -15.66 7.90 1.94
N PHE A 42 -14.55 7.17 1.93
CA PHE A 42 -14.04 6.53 0.72
C PHE A 42 -14.98 5.45 0.19
N ALA A 43 -15.54 4.61 1.06
CA ALA A 43 -16.52 3.60 0.66
C ALA A 43 -17.81 4.20 0.07
N LYS A 44 -18.22 5.39 0.55
CA LYS A 44 -19.41 6.11 0.05
C LYS A 44 -19.13 6.91 -1.23
N PHE A 45 -17.89 7.06 -1.63
CA PHE A 45 -17.54 7.79 -2.85
C PHE A 45 -18.00 7.02 -4.08
N SER A 46 -18.62 7.72 -5.03
CA SER A 46 -19.00 7.18 -6.34
C SER A 46 -18.60 8.14 -7.44
N ASP A 47 -18.17 7.61 -8.56
CA ASP A 47 -17.83 8.36 -9.76
C ASP A 47 -18.01 7.45 -10.98
N GLU A 48 -19.05 7.67 -11.75
CA GLU A 48 -19.39 6.86 -12.93
C GLU A 48 -18.30 6.91 -14.00
N ASN A 49 -17.65 8.07 -14.18
CA ASN A 49 -16.58 8.23 -15.16
C ASN A 49 -15.33 7.42 -14.80
N LEU A 50 -15.12 7.16 -13.50
CA LEU A 50 -14.05 6.32 -13.00
C LEU A 50 -14.47 4.87 -12.82
N GLY A 51 -15.76 4.54 -12.98
CA GLY A 51 -16.30 3.22 -12.71
C GLY A 51 -16.33 2.86 -11.23
N ILE A 52 -16.42 3.87 -10.34
CA ILE A 52 -16.44 3.69 -8.89
C ILE A 52 -17.87 3.81 -8.39
N LEU A 53 -18.33 2.77 -7.69
CA LEU A 53 -19.66 2.68 -7.11
C LEU A 53 -19.58 2.91 -5.59
N SER A 54 -20.64 3.51 -5.03
CA SER A 54 -20.77 3.71 -3.59
C SER A 54 -21.24 2.44 -2.88
N TYR A 55 -20.61 2.12 -1.75
CA TYR A 55 -20.97 0.98 -0.90
C TYR A 55 -21.02 1.35 0.58
N SER A 56 -21.59 0.46 1.38
CA SER A 56 -21.31 0.46 2.80
C SER A 56 -19.85 0.03 3.06
N LEU A 57 -19.23 0.51 4.14
CA LEU A 57 -17.87 0.11 4.48
C LEU A 57 -17.71 -1.41 4.62
N ASN A 58 -18.70 -2.08 5.20
CA ASN A 58 -18.66 -3.54 5.38
C ASN A 58 -18.76 -4.27 4.03
N THR A 59 -19.58 -3.77 3.13
CA THR A 59 -19.71 -4.29 1.76
C THR A 59 -18.40 -4.11 0.99
N GLN A 60 -17.76 -2.94 1.08
CA GLN A 60 -16.46 -2.70 0.47
C GLN A 60 -15.40 -3.67 1.00
N LYS A 61 -15.30 -3.84 2.32
CA LYS A 61 -14.37 -4.79 2.94
C LYS A 61 -14.58 -6.20 2.40
N TYR A 62 -15.81 -6.68 2.43
CA TYR A 62 -16.15 -8.01 1.94
C TYR A 62 -15.75 -8.22 0.47
N TYR A 63 -16.04 -7.25 -0.41
CA TYR A 63 -15.66 -7.38 -1.82
C TYR A 63 -14.15 -7.29 -2.05
N CYS A 64 -13.46 -6.40 -1.33
CA CYS A 64 -12.01 -6.32 -1.41
C CYS A 64 -11.34 -7.62 -0.96
N ASP A 65 -11.77 -8.20 0.16
CA ASP A 65 -11.22 -9.45 0.67
C ASP A 65 -11.53 -10.63 -0.25
N LYS A 66 -12.69 -10.61 -0.93
CA LYS A 66 -13.10 -11.69 -1.83
C LYS A 66 -12.44 -11.60 -3.23
N TYR A 67 -12.25 -10.41 -3.76
CA TYR A 67 -11.87 -10.21 -5.17
C TYR A 67 -10.48 -9.60 -5.38
N HIS A 68 -9.82 -9.14 -4.31
CA HIS A 68 -8.46 -8.60 -4.40
C HIS A 68 -7.48 -9.46 -3.60
N LEU A 69 -6.42 -9.93 -4.26
CA LEU A 69 -5.42 -10.85 -3.69
C LEU A 69 -4.85 -10.38 -2.34
N LEU A 70 -4.62 -9.08 -2.17
CA LEU A 70 -4.06 -8.49 -0.95
C LEU A 70 -5.14 -7.98 0.02
N GLY A 71 -6.42 -8.25 -0.27
CA GLY A 71 -7.56 -7.90 0.57
C GLY A 71 -7.76 -6.39 0.81
N TYR A 72 -8.71 -6.07 1.69
CA TYR A 72 -9.08 -4.71 2.04
C TYR A 72 -7.93 -3.90 2.69
N ASN A 73 -7.09 -4.55 3.47
CA ASN A 73 -5.99 -3.86 4.16
C ASN A 73 -5.03 -3.16 3.19
N HIS A 74 -4.77 -3.76 2.03
CA HIS A 74 -3.95 -3.15 1.00
C HIS A 74 -4.57 -1.85 0.47
N ILE A 75 -5.86 -1.87 0.14
CA ILE A 75 -6.60 -0.71 -0.37
C ILE A 75 -6.63 0.40 0.70
N ASN A 76 -6.87 0.05 1.95
CA ASN A 76 -6.87 1.02 3.04
C ASN A 76 -5.49 1.66 3.27
N ASN A 77 -4.41 0.90 3.16
CA ASN A 77 -3.04 1.43 3.27
C ASN A 77 -2.73 2.40 2.13
N LEU A 78 -3.13 2.09 0.89
CA LEU A 78 -3.03 3.01 -0.24
C LEU A 78 -3.84 4.28 -0.03
N ARG A 79 -5.08 4.17 0.50
CA ARG A 79 -5.91 5.32 0.86
C ARG A 79 -5.22 6.24 1.86
N ILE A 80 -4.65 5.66 2.93
CA ILE A 80 -3.93 6.42 3.97
C ILE A 80 -2.70 7.11 3.36
N SER A 81 -1.94 6.42 2.52
CA SER A 81 -0.77 6.96 1.84
C SER A 81 -1.14 8.13 0.92
N ALA A 82 -2.15 7.97 0.07
CA ALA A 82 -2.66 9.02 -0.81
C ALA A 82 -3.17 10.24 -0.01
N TYR A 83 -3.93 10.00 1.07
CA TYR A 83 -4.41 11.05 1.97
C TYR A 83 -3.25 11.85 2.59
N LYS A 84 -2.24 11.18 3.16
CA LYS A 84 -1.07 11.83 3.77
C LYS A 84 -0.33 12.70 2.75
N LYS A 85 -0.18 12.24 1.51
CA LYS A 85 0.44 13.00 0.43
C LYS A 85 -0.36 14.28 0.11
N LEU A 86 -1.69 14.19 -0.05
CA LEU A 86 -2.54 15.35 -0.29
C LEU A 86 -2.47 16.38 0.85
N ILE A 87 -2.54 15.93 2.11
CA ILE A 87 -2.43 16.82 3.28
C ILE A 87 -1.08 17.53 3.33
N SER A 88 0.02 16.80 3.09
CA SER A 88 1.36 17.39 3.13
C SER A 88 1.53 18.52 2.10
N LEU A 89 0.98 18.36 0.91
CA LEU A 89 1.02 19.35 -0.15
C LEU A 89 0.06 20.51 0.11
N ASN A 90 -1.14 20.25 0.63
CA ASN A 90 -2.11 21.29 0.98
C ASN A 90 -1.57 22.22 2.09
N LYS A 91 -0.79 21.68 3.04
CA LYS A 91 -0.10 22.48 4.06
C LYS A 91 0.99 23.37 3.47
N LYS A 92 1.70 22.93 2.42
CA LYS A 92 2.75 23.70 1.75
C LYS A 92 2.17 24.85 0.88
N SER A 93 0.94 24.73 0.41
CA SER A 93 0.27 25.72 -0.45
C SER A 93 -0.42 26.86 0.31
N LYS A 94 -0.54 26.79 1.64
CA LYS A 94 -1.06 27.89 2.46
C LYS A 94 0.08 28.80 2.89
N PRO A 95 -0.02 30.14 2.71
CA PRO A 95 0.98 31.07 3.21
C PRO A 95 1.11 30.90 4.72
N ILE A 96 2.34 30.83 5.20
CA ILE A 96 2.70 30.58 6.60
C ILE A 96 2.26 31.79 7.42
N SER A 97 1.09 31.74 8.05
CA SER A 97 0.82 32.57 9.20
C SER A 97 1.69 32.04 10.34
N LYS A 98 2.67 32.87 10.75
CA LYS A 98 3.58 32.57 11.87
C LYS A 98 2.77 32.32 13.14
N LYS A 99 2.52 31.07 13.50
CA LYS A 99 2.21 30.64 14.85
C LYS A 99 3.15 29.49 15.23
N ALA A 100 3.83 29.72 16.34
CA ALA A 100 4.81 28.96 17.06
C ALA A 100 4.98 27.49 16.66
N SER A 101 6.20 27.18 16.27
CA SER A 101 6.75 25.84 16.08
C SER A 101 6.64 25.03 17.37
N LYS A 102 5.80 24.00 17.38
CA LYS A 102 5.96 22.87 18.28
C LYS A 102 7.08 21.97 17.73
N PRO A 103 7.96 21.43 18.58
CA PRO A 103 9.17 20.75 18.14
C PRO A 103 8.87 19.45 17.39
N LEU A 104 9.76 19.19 16.46
CA LEU A 104 9.83 18.10 15.49
C LEU A 104 10.11 16.74 16.17
N HIS A 105 9.14 16.22 16.96
CA HIS A 105 9.27 14.88 17.56
C HIS A 105 8.69 13.74 16.69
N THR A 106 8.14 14.04 15.49
CA THR A 106 7.44 13.05 14.66
C THR A 106 8.35 12.25 13.73
N ASN A 107 9.61 12.63 13.53
CA ASN A 107 10.47 11.94 12.56
C ASN A 107 11.25 10.76 13.16
N ILE A 108 11.54 10.77 14.46
CA ILE A 108 12.30 9.68 15.12
C ILE A 108 11.40 8.45 15.26
N ALA A 109 10.18 8.61 15.78
CA ALA A 109 9.22 7.51 15.92
C ALA A 109 8.84 6.87 14.56
N SER A 110 8.79 7.64 13.45
CA SER A 110 8.55 7.08 12.11
C SER A 110 9.76 6.33 11.57
N SER A 111 10.98 6.77 11.89
CA SER A 111 12.23 6.10 11.52
C SER A 111 12.38 4.76 12.24
N GLU A 112 12.15 4.72 13.54
CA GLU A 112 12.16 3.48 14.33
C GLU A 112 11.10 2.49 13.86
N GLN A 113 9.91 2.96 13.50
CA GLN A 113 8.85 2.10 12.95
C GLN A 113 9.24 1.53 11.59
N ILE A 114 9.90 2.31 10.72
CA ILE A 114 10.41 1.83 9.44
C ILE A 114 11.47 0.75 9.63
N ILE A 115 12.43 0.96 10.54
CA ILE A 115 13.46 -0.02 10.88
C ILE A 115 12.81 -1.31 11.40
N LYS A 116 11.86 -1.20 12.35
CA LYS A 116 11.14 -2.35 12.89
C LYS A 116 10.38 -3.13 11.82
N ASN A 117 9.70 -2.43 10.91
CA ASN A 117 8.98 -3.07 9.81
C ASN A 117 9.94 -3.76 8.83
N ASN A 118 11.10 -3.16 8.54
CA ASN A 118 12.11 -3.77 7.68
C ASN A 118 12.70 -5.03 8.31
N LEU A 119 13.01 -5.00 9.60
CA LEU A 119 13.48 -6.19 10.34
C LEU A 119 12.43 -7.32 10.33
N MET A 120 11.16 -6.97 10.53
CA MET A 120 10.06 -7.95 10.45
C MET A 120 9.93 -8.55 9.05
N LEU A 121 10.00 -7.74 7.99
CA LEU A 121 9.96 -8.23 6.61
C LEU A 121 11.15 -9.15 6.30
N MET A 122 12.33 -8.79 6.77
CA MET A 122 13.53 -9.61 6.63
C MET A 122 13.38 -10.96 7.32
N SER A 123 12.84 -10.99 8.53
CA SER A 123 12.56 -12.23 9.27
C SER A 123 11.56 -13.12 8.52
N ILE A 124 10.50 -12.54 7.95
CA ILE A 124 9.51 -13.28 7.14
C ILE A 124 10.16 -13.84 5.88
N MET A 125 11.00 -13.07 5.19
CA MET A 125 11.69 -13.54 3.99
C MET A 125 12.63 -14.72 4.29
N LEU A 126 13.38 -14.66 5.39
CA LEU A 126 14.23 -15.75 5.83
C LEU A 126 13.43 -17.02 6.17
N TYR A 127 12.33 -16.86 6.90
CA TYR A 127 11.43 -17.97 7.20
C TYR A 127 10.85 -18.63 5.94
N LEU A 128 10.38 -17.82 4.99
CA LEU A 128 9.85 -18.33 3.72
C LEU A 128 10.92 -19.03 2.89
N LYS A 129 12.16 -18.52 2.89
CA LYS A 129 13.31 -19.17 2.26
C LYS A 129 13.55 -20.57 2.83
N GLU A 130 13.56 -20.71 4.15
CA GLU A 130 13.73 -22.00 4.82
C GLU A 130 12.61 -22.96 4.45
N LYS A 131 11.36 -22.52 4.46
CA LYS A 131 10.21 -23.35 4.08
C LYS A 131 10.26 -23.79 2.61
N LEU A 132 10.63 -22.91 1.70
CA LEU A 132 10.83 -23.27 0.29
C LEU A 132 11.93 -24.30 0.11
N GLN A 133 13.01 -24.20 0.87
CA GLN A 133 14.10 -25.19 0.87
C GLN A 133 13.62 -26.56 1.36
N GLU A 134 12.88 -26.60 2.47
CA GLU A 134 12.29 -27.84 2.97
C GLU A 134 11.39 -28.51 1.92
N TYR A 135 10.50 -27.73 1.28
CA TYR A 135 9.60 -28.26 0.24
C TYR A 135 10.36 -28.74 -1.02
N ALA A 136 11.39 -28.02 -1.45
CA ALA A 136 12.21 -28.43 -2.58
C ALA A 136 12.92 -29.77 -2.30
N ILE A 137 13.43 -29.95 -1.09
CA ILE A 137 14.08 -31.22 -0.67
C ILE A 137 13.03 -32.34 -0.58
N GLN A 138 11.87 -32.10 0.05
CA GLN A 138 10.82 -33.10 0.24
C GLN A 138 10.17 -33.53 -1.07
N SER A 139 10.12 -32.65 -2.08
CA SER A 139 9.52 -32.98 -3.38
C SER A 139 10.23 -34.11 -4.13
N GLN A 140 11.49 -34.36 -3.82
CA GLN A 140 12.37 -35.31 -4.56
C GLN A 140 12.41 -35.06 -6.08
N ASN A 141 11.93 -33.90 -6.55
CA ASN A 141 11.88 -33.48 -7.94
C ASN A 141 13.05 -32.58 -8.26
N LYS A 142 13.92 -33.01 -9.19
CA LYS A 142 15.12 -32.26 -9.59
C LYS A 142 14.78 -30.88 -10.20
N GLU A 143 13.68 -30.77 -10.91
CA GLU A 143 13.23 -29.50 -11.52
C GLU A 143 12.88 -28.47 -10.43
N ILE A 144 12.07 -28.86 -9.43
CA ILE A 144 11.73 -28.02 -8.28
C ILE A 144 12.97 -27.63 -7.48
N GLN A 145 13.92 -28.53 -7.30
CA GLN A 145 15.18 -28.25 -6.61
C GLN A 145 16.04 -27.23 -7.37
N ASN A 146 16.10 -27.34 -8.71
CA ASN A 146 16.80 -26.38 -9.55
C ASN A 146 16.14 -25.00 -9.52
N ASP A 147 14.81 -24.96 -9.61
CA ASP A 147 14.05 -23.69 -9.49
C ASP A 147 14.29 -23.02 -8.15
N PHE A 148 14.33 -23.79 -7.06
CA PHE A 148 14.68 -23.26 -5.74
C PHE A 148 16.08 -22.63 -5.73
N ILE A 149 17.08 -23.27 -6.34
CA ILE A 149 18.45 -22.71 -6.40
C ILE A 149 18.47 -21.35 -7.10
N VAL A 150 17.72 -21.22 -8.20
CA VAL A 150 17.62 -19.94 -8.93
C VAL A 150 16.96 -18.86 -8.08
N VAL A 151 15.81 -19.17 -7.46
CA VAL A 151 15.08 -18.25 -6.58
C VAL A 151 15.90 -17.86 -5.37
N ASN A 152 16.61 -18.82 -4.75
CA ASN A 152 17.47 -18.58 -3.59
C ASN A 152 18.58 -17.58 -3.91
N ARG A 153 19.24 -17.69 -5.06
CA ARG A 153 20.26 -16.72 -5.50
C ARG A 153 19.71 -15.32 -5.66
N GLN A 154 18.48 -15.17 -6.15
CA GLN A 154 17.83 -13.88 -6.27
C GLN A 154 17.51 -13.27 -4.90
N ILE A 155 17.01 -14.09 -3.96
CA ILE A 155 16.75 -13.66 -2.58
C ILE A 155 18.04 -13.19 -1.90
N GLU A 156 19.13 -13.96 -2.02
CA GLU A 156 20.43 -13.59 -1.42
C GLU A 156 20.99 -12.31 -2.02
N LYS A 157 20.86 -12.12 -3.32
CA LYS A 157 21.25 -10.87 -3.97
C LYS A 157 20.49 -9.67 -3.43
N ILE A 158 19.18 -9.79 -3.22
CA ILE A 158 18.33 -8.73 -2.66
C ILE A 158 18.70 -8.45 -1.19
N LEU A 159 18.89 -9.50 -0.39
CA LEU A 159 19.26 -9.36 1.02
C LEU A 159 20.68 -8.81 1.19
N GLY A 160 21.63 -9.20 0.33
CA GLY A 160 22.99 -8.69 0.31
C GLY A 160 23.07 -7.20 -0.01
N THR A 161 22.30 -6.73 -0.99
CA THR A 161 22.27 -5.29 -1.34
C THR A 161 21.64 -4.40 -0.25
N ILE A 162 20.88 -4.96 0.68
CA ILE A 162 20.33 -4.23 1.83
C ILE A 162 21.37 -4.02 2.92
N ASN A 163 22.34 -4.92 3.05
CA ASN A 163 23.37 -4.87 4.09
C ASN A 163 24.62 -4.04 3.71
N GLU A 164 24.77 -3.66 2.44
CA GLU A 164 25.93 -2.91 1.94
C GLU A 164 25.72 -1.38 1.91
N LYS A 165 24.62 -0.85 2.49
CA LYS A 165 24.34 0.59 2.64
C LYS A 165 24.20 0.96 4.11
#